data_8a30156661899878ce561d7bd89c6301
#
_entry.id   8a30156661899878ce561d7bd89c6301
#
_cell.length_a   1.000
_cell.length_b   1.000
_cell.length_c   1.000
_cell.angle_alpha   90.00
_cell.angle_beta   90.00
_cell.angle_gamma   90.00
#
_symmetry.space_group_name_H-M   'P 1'
#
loop_
_entity.id
_entity.type
_entity.pdbx_description
1 polymer ?
#
loop_
_entity_poly.entity_id
_entity_poly.type
_entity_poly.pdbx_seq_one_letter_code
_entity_poly.pdbx_strand_id
1 'polypeptide(L)'
;VVSGSMLEDYYRDDIYGWGPCSPVHPTGMMLIPGTIDQNPHSTYEGLSYSDMPLYMSANGITNYWSNYNNTDINPIVTDVANSAPNDGSTVERKQWLNGDNCVSVQELKVVNGDHDWPGSFGNMDISATQEIWNFVSKYNNQGLIDCEIVSLDETTSNPNRKLIKVIDLLGRTVHEPETKNQILFYIYDDGSVKKVFN
;
A
#
# COMPACT_ATOMS: atom_id res chain seq x y z
N VAL A 1 0.90 3.60 12.15
CA VAL A 1 0.01 3.83 13.32
C VAL A 1 0.08 2.60 14.20
N VAL A 2 0.25 2.75 15.50
CA VAL A 2 0.16 1.68 16.51
C VAL A 2 -0.99 2.04 17.42
N SER A 3 -1.89 1.09 17.68
CA SER A 3 -3.07 1.26 18.55
C SER A 3 -3.78 2.60 18.31
N GLY A 4 -4.15 2.84 17.07
CA GLY A 4 -4.80 4.07 16.64
C GLY A 4 -5.71 3.84 15.44
N SER A 5 -6.58 4.78 15.13
CA SER A 5 -7.54 4.68 14.05
C SER A 5 -7.55 5.94 13.17
N MET A 6 -8.47 5.96 12.22
CA MET A 6 -8.73 7.05 11.29
C MET A 6 -10.22 7.37 11.33
N LEU A 7 -10.58 8.65 11.31
CA LEU A 7 -11.97 9.07 11.23
C LEU A 7 -12.58 8.67 9.89
N GLU A 8 -13.84 8.27 9.92
CA GLU A 8 -14.64 8.10 8.72
C GLU A 8 -14.76 9.42 7.94
N ASP A 9 -14.90 9.32 6.63
CA ASP A 9 -14.93 10.47 5.71
C ASP A 9 -15.97 11.52 6.12
N TYR A 10 -17.16 11.07 6.50
CA TYR A 10 -18.23 11.97 6.94
C TYR A 10 -17.82 12.88 8.10
N TYR A 11 -17.19 12.33 9.14
CA TYR A 11 -16.75 13.13 10.28
C TYR A 11 -15.57 14.03 9.92
N ARG A 12 -14.61 13.50 9.19
CA ARG A 12 -13.43 14.25 8.78
C ARG A 12 -13.78 15.40 7.85
N ASP A 13 -14.58 15.13 6.83
CA ASP A 13 -14.83 16.06 5.72
C ASP A 13 -16.04 16.94 5.98
N ASP A 14 -17.19 16.36 6.36
CA ASP A 14 -18.45 17.09 6.49
C ASP A 14 -18.62 17.76 7.85
N ILE A 15 -18.22 17.08 8.95
CA ILE A 15 -18.38 17.64 10.31
C ILE A 15 -17.22 18.56 10.67
N TYR A 16 -15.97 18.12 10.48
CA TYR A 16 -14.78 18.90 10.87
C TYR A 16 -14.24 19.79 9.75
N GLY A 17 -14.62 19.55 8.50
CA GLY A 17 -14.18 20.35 7.36
C GLY A 17 -12.68 20.22 7.07
N TRP A 18 -12.05 19.11 7.47
CA TRP A 18 -10.59 18.91 7.28
C TRP A 18 -10.24 18.47 5.86
N GLY A 19 -11.23 18.03 5.09
CA GLY A 19 -11.05 17.49 3.75
C GLY A 19 -10.47 16.08 3.74
N PRO A 20 -10.39 15.46 2.57
CA PRO A 20 -9.93 14.09 2.43
C PRO A 20 -8.46 13.95 2.86
N CYS A 21 -8.13 12.81 3.48
CA CYS A 21 -6.74 12.44 3.79
C CYS A 21 -6.05 11.98 2.50
N SER A 22 -5.69 12.95 1.65
CA SER A 22 -5.09 12.72 0.34
C SER A 22 -3.73 13.42 0.24
N PRO A 23 -2.63 12.76 0.67
CA PRO A 23 -1.28 13.30 0.49
C PRO A 23 -0.99 13.64 -0.97
N VAL A 24 -0.09 14.57 -1.23
CA VAL A 24 0.29 14.97 -2.61
C VAL A 24 1.00 13.83 -3.36
N HIS A 25 1.55 12.86 -2.62
CA HIS A 25 2.31 11.73 -3.14
C HIS A 25 1.78 10.41 -2.59
N PRO A 26 1.91 9.29 -3.33
CA PRO A 26 1.72 7.97 -2.77
C PRO A 26 2.52 7.80 -1.48
N THR A 27 1.88 7.29 -0.44
CA THR A 27 2.45 7.28 0.92
C THR A 27 2.36 5.88 1.50
N GLY A 28 3.51 5.28 1.81
CA GLY A 28 3.56 4.01 2.52
C GLY A 28 2.86 4.11 3.87
N MET A 29 2.04 3.12 4.21
CA MET A 29 1.29 3.09 5.46
C MET A 29 1.49 1.79 6.21
N MET A 30 1.71 1.87 7.52
CA MET A 30 1.76 0.71 8.43
C MET A 30 0.75 0.89 9.55
N LEU A 31 0.01 -0.18 9.84
CA LEU A 31 -0.92 -0.29 10.97
C LEU A 31 -0.54 -1.47 11.85
N ILE A 32 -0.52 -1.29 13.16
CA ILE A 32 -0.28 -2.35 14.16
C ILE A 32 -1.46 -2.34 15.16
N PRO A 33 -2.58 -2.99 14.84
CA PRO A 33 -3.77 -3.00 15.67
C PRO A 33 -3.85 -4.26 16.54
N GLY A 34 -4.39 -4.15 17.74
CA GLY A 34 -4.80 -5.27 18.58
C GLY A 34 -6.26 -5.66 18.31
N THR A 35 -6.55 -6.96 18.17
CA THR A 35 -7.92 -7.41 17.83
C THR A 35 -8.93 -7.31 18.96
N ILE A 36 -8.48 -7.19 20.20
CA ILE A 36 -9.34 -7.02 21.37
C ILE A 36 -9.18 -5.64 22.02
N ASP A 37 -8.52 -4.70 21.31
CA ASP A 37 -8.40 -3.31 21.76
C ASP A 37 -9.78 -2.68 21.90
N GLN A 38 -10.10 -2.23 23.12
CA GLN A 38 -11.38 -1.62 23.46
C GLN A 38 -11.32 -0.10 23.60
N ASN A 39 -10.14 0.50 23.36
CA ASN A 39 -10.04 1.94 23.34
C ASN A 39 -10.88 2.49 22.17
N PRO A 40 -11.80 3.43 22.40
CA PRO A 40 -12.68 3.95 21.36
C PRO A 40 -11.96 4.47 20.12
N HIS A 41 -10.72 4.93 20.27
CA HIS A 41 -9.92 5.51 19.18
C HIS A 41 -9.03 4.51 18.44
N SER A 42 -9.15 3.20 18.74
CA SER A 42 -8.26 2.18 18.17
C SER A 42 -8.87 0.79 18.07
N THR A 43 -10.19 0.66 18.27
CA THR A 43 -10.86 -0.63 18.12
C THR A 43 -10.62 -1.24 16.75
N TYR A 44 -10.32 -2.53 16.71
CA TYR A 44 -10.02 -3.24 15.45
C TYR A 44 -11.19 -3.17 14.45
N GLU A 45 -12.41 -3.29 14.93
CA GLU A 45 -13.63 -3.30 14.11
C GLU A 45 -14.15 -1.87 13.80
N GLY A 46 -13.47 -0.83 14.30
CA GLY A 46 -13.93 0.54 14.21
C GLY A 46 -14.98 0.87 15.28
N LEU A 47 -15.48 2.09 15.27
CA LEU A 47 -16.46 2.59 16.22
C LEU A 47 -17.58 3.33 15.50
N SER A 48 -18.82 3.05 15.94
CA SER A 48 -19.99 3.84 15.55
C SER A 48 -20.54 4.60 16.78
N TYR A 49 -21.08 5.78 16.53
CA TYR A 49 -21.80 6.57 17.51
C TYR A 49 -23.22 6.85 17.01
N SER A 50 -24.23 6.45 17.78
CA SER A 50 -25.64 6.59 17.37
C SER A 50 -25.91 6.04 15.95
N ASP A 51 -25.42 4.82 15.68
CA ASP A 51 -25.53 4.12 14.39
C ASP A 51 -24.79 4.78 13.21
N MET A 52 -24.03 5.84 13.46
CA MET A 52 -23.16 6.46 12.43
C MET A 52 -21.71 6.04 12.66
N PRO A 53 -21.03 5.49 11.63
CA PRO A 53 -19.61 5.17 11.72
C PRO A 53 -18.77 6.40 12.07
N LEU A 54 -17.96 6.33 13.12
CA LEU A 54 -17.10 7.42 13.60
C LEU A 54 -15.62 7.15 13.29
N TYR A 55 -15.13 5.97 13.65
CA TYR A 55 -13.77 5.53 13.36
C TYR A 55 -13.79 4.32 12.46
N MET A 56 -12.93 4.34 11.46
CA MET A 56 -12.73 3.23 10.53
C MET A 56 -12.23 1.98 11.27
N SER A 57 -12.67 0.80 10.83
CA SER A 57 -12.04 -0.46 11.20
C SER A 57 -10.61 -0.56 10.64
N ALA A 58 -9.78 -1.44 11.18
CA ALA A 58 -8.46 -1.73 10.64
C ALA A 58 -8.51 -2.12 9.16
N ASN A 59 -9.50 -2.94 8.77
CA ASN A 59 -9.74 -3.27 7.36
C ASN A 59 -10.17 -2.04 6.52
N GLY A 60 -10.98 -1.16 7.08
CA GLY A 60 -11.35 0.10 6.42
C GLY A 60 -10.14 0.97 6.12
N ILE A 61 -9.25 1.13 7.11
CA ILE A 61 -8.02 1.91 6.99
C ILE A 61 -7.09 1.30 5.93
N THR A 62 -6.84 0.00 5.99
CA THR A 62 -5.96 -0.67 5.01
C THR A 62 -6.53 -0.61 3.60
N ASN A 63 -7.84 -0.79 3.43
CA ASN A 63 -8.51 -0.64 2.13
C ASN A 63 -8.41 0.78 1.60
N TYR A 64 -8.62 1.80 2.45
CA TYR A 64 -8.48 3.19 2.06
C TYR A 64 -7.08 3.47 1.48
N TRP A 65 -6.03 3.10 2.22
CA TRP A 65 -4.67 3.36 1.81
C TRP A 65 -4.20 2.48 0.65
N SER A 66 -4.69 1.23 0.55
CA SER A 66 -4.41 0.36 -0.59
C SER A 66 -5.00 0.92 -1.88
N ASN A 67 -6.24 1.39 -1.84
CA ASN A 67 -6.88 2.04 -2.98
C ASN A 67 -6.20 3.37 -3.33
N TYR A 68 -5.86 4.19 -2.32
CA TYR A 68 -5.19 5.47 -2.52
C TYR A 68 -3.83 5.31 -3.21
N ASN A 69 -3.08 4.30 -2.82
CA ASN A 69 -1.74 4.01 -3.33
C ASN A 69 -1.74 3.10 -4.58
N ASN A 70 -2.88 2.66 -5.08
CA ASN A 70 -3.01 1.71 -6.21
C ASN A 70 -2.21 0.42 -5.99
N THR A 71 -2.18 -0.12 -4.77
CA THR A 71 -1.50 -1.39 -4.46
C THR A 71 -2.26 -2.59 -5.02
N ASP A 72 -1.65 -3.79 -4.91
CA ASP A 72 -2.34 -5.03 -5.19
C ASP A 72 -3.65 -5.12 -4.40
N ILE A 73 -4.69 -5.70 -5.02
CA ILE A 73 -6.02 -5.83 -4.40
C ILE A 73 -5.99 -6.78 -3.20
N ASN A 74 -5.22 -7.87 -3.30
CA ASN A 74 -5.11 -8.88 -2.25
C ASN A 74 -3.75 -8.79 -1.57
N PRO A 75 -3.70 -8.80 -0.22
CA PRO A 75 -2.43 -8.79 0.49
C PRO A 75 -1.75 -10.17 0.43
N ILE A 76 -0.44 -10.15 0.53
CA ILE A 76 0.33 -11.33 0.95
C ILE A 76 0.14 -11.46 2.46
N VAL A 77 -0.33 -12.62 2.91
CA VAL A 77 -0.57 -12.92 4.33
C VAL A 77 0.46 -13.93 4.82
N THR A 78 1.12 -13.62 5.93
CA THR A 78 2.11 -14.49 6.57
C THR A 78 1.99 -14.44 8.08
N ASP A 79 2.14 -15.58 8.75
CA ASP A 79 2.23 -15.61 10.20
C ASP A 79 3.64 -15.20 10.65
N VAL A 80 3.71 -14.38 11.68
CA VAL A 80 4.95 -14.09 12.40
C VAL A 80 5.19 -15.20 13.42
N ALA A 81 6.47 -15.61 13.58
CA ALA A 81 6.80 -16.65 14.54
C ALA A 81 6.37 -16.25 15.97
N ASN A 82 5.58 -17.09 16.62
CA ASN A 82 5.20 -16.91 18.02
C ASN A 82 6.40 -17.24 18.92
N SER A 83 7.25 -16.25 19.14
CA SER A 83 8.48 -16.35 19.94
C SER A 83 8.24 -16.20 21.44
N ALA A 84 7.10 -15.66 21.83
CA ALA A 84 6.68 -15.44 23.19
C ALA A 84 5.32 -16.11 23.49
N PRO A 85 5.20 -17.46 23.41
CA PRO A 85 3.92 -18.17 23.42
C PRO A 85 3.09 -18.01 24.70
N ASN A 86 3.66 -17.42 25.74
CA ASN A 86 2.99 -17.21 27.03
C ASN A 86 2.36 -15.81 27.17
N ASP A 87 2.49 -14.93 26.17
CA ASP A 87 1.87 -13.60 26.21
C ASP A 87 0.39 -13.62 25.80
N GLY A 88 -0.10 -14.76 25.28
CA GLY A 88 -1.51 -14.98 24.94
C GLY A 88 -1.93 -14.41 23.59
N SER A 89 -1.00 -13.88 22.81
CA SER A 89 -1.26 -13.25 21.52
C SER A 89 -0.38 -13.84 20.40
N THR A 90 -0.72 -13.53 19.14
CA THR A 90 0.07 -13.89 17.95
C THR A 90 -0.01 -12.75 16.94
N VAL A 91 0.86 -12.76 15.93
CA VAL A 91 0.88 -11.70 14.92
C VAL A 91 0.73 -12.28 13.52
N GLU A 92 -0.25 -11.75 12.77
CA GLU A 92 -0.42 -11.97 11.34
C GLU A 92 0.05 -10.73 10.58
N ARG A 93 0.94 -10.89 9.62
CA ARG A 93 1.42 -9.82 8.73
C ARG A 93 0.66 -9.87 7.42
N LYS A 94 0.08 -8.75 7.02
CA LYS A 94 -0.52 -8.53 5.71
C LYS A 94 0.21 -7.42 4.99
N GLN A 95 0.51 -7.63 3.71
CA GLN A 95 1.24 -6.67 2.89
C GLN A 95 0.56 -6.49 1.54
N TRP A 96 0.10 -5.29 1.24
CA TRP A 96 -0.35 -4.86 -0.08
C TRP A 96 0.81 -4.16 -0.76
N LEU A 97 1.32 -4.77 -1.84
CA LEU A 97 2.53 -4.34 -2.54
C LEU A 97 2.21 -3.63 -3.85
N ASN A 98 3.24 -3.27 -4.59
CA ASN A 98 3.17 -2.73 -5.94
C ASN A 98 2.35 -1.44 -6.10
N GLY A 99 2.30 -0.62 -5.05
CA GLY A 99 1.67 0.70 -5.13
C GLY A 99 2.46 1.67 -6.01
N ASP A 100 1.83 2.78 -6.38
CA ASP A 100 2.48 3.87 -7.09
C ASP A 100 3.75 4.30 -6.35
N ASN A 101 4.82 4.60 -7.07
CA ASN A 101 6.16 4.88 -6.52
C ASN A 101 6.67 3.77 -5.58
N CYS A 102 6.28 2.51 -5.84
CA CYS A 102 6.63 1.31 -5.07
C CYS A 102 6.25 1.38 -3.59
N VAL A 103 5.32 2.22 -3.19
CA VAL A 103 4.85 2.24 -1.81
C VAL A 103 4.05 0.97 -1.50
N SER A 104 3.95 0.65 -0.23
CA SER A 104 3.15 -0.48 0.25
C SER A 104 2.28 -0.09 1.43
N VAL A 105 1.25 -0.88 1.67
CA VAL A 105 0.45 -0.86 2.89
C VAL A 105 0.75 -2.14 3.66
N GLN A 106 0.96 -2.01 4.97
CA GLN A 106 1.25 -3.16 5.84
C GLN A 106 0.38 -3.11 7.08
N GLU A 107 -0.21 -4.25 7.42
CA GLU A 107 -0.85 -4.51 8.71
C GLU A 107 -0.07 -5.58 9.46
N LEU A 108 0.25 -5.31 10.73
CA LEU A 108 0.69 -6.29 11.70
C LEU A 108 -0.47 -6.50 12.69
N LYS A 109 -1.38 -7.39 12.35
CA LYS A 109 -2.56 -7.70 13.15
C LYS A 109 -2.15 -8.51 14.37
N VAL A 110 -2.25 -7.91 15.56
CA VAL A 110 -1.98 -8.60 16.82
C VAL A 110 -3.26 -9.30 17.29
N VAL A 111 -3.35 -10.61 17.03
CA VAL A 111 -4.48 -11.44 17.42
C VAL A 111 -4.48 -11.62 18.95
N ASN A 112 -5.59 -11.32 19.60
CA ASN A 112 -5.73 -11.20 21.06
C ASN A 112 -4.85 -10.09 21.70
N GLY A 113 -4.30 -9.17 20.91
CA GLY A 113 -3.64 -7.96 21.43
C GLY A 113 -4.68 -6.91 21.84
N ASP A 114 -4.37 -6.19 22.91
CA ASP A 114 -5.14 -5.06 23.42
C ASP A 114 -4.53 -3.73 22.95
N HIS A 115 -4.75 -2.65 23.71
CA HIS A 115 -4.16 -1.32 23.46
C HIS A 115 -2.69 -1.29 23.86
N ASP A 116 -1.86 -1.99 23.10
CA ASP A 116 -0.50 -2.34 23.45
C ASP A 116 0.54 -1.61 22.60
N TRP A 117 1.80 -1.63 23.06
CA TRP A 117 2.98 -1.33 22.27
C TRP A 117 3.82 -2.60 22.16
N PRO A 118 3.62 -3.44 21.13
CA PRO A 118 4.30 -4.72 20.96
C PRO A 118 5.82 -4.62 21.11
N GLY A 119 6.40 -5.53 21.87
CA GLY A 119 7.81 -5.55 22.22
C GLY A 119 8.19 -4.68 23.43
N SER A 120 7.23 -3.92 23.99
CA SER A 120 7.38 -3.17 25.25
C SER A 120 6.42 -3.67 26.33
N PHE A 121 5.17 -3.91 25.93
CA PHE A 121 4.13 -4.53 26.73
C PHE A 121 3.07 -5.13 25.80
N GLY A 122 2.29 -6.12 26.28
CA GLY A 122 1.35 -6.90 25.49
C GLY A 122 2.07 -7.95 24.65
N ASN A 123 1.90 -7.93 23.35
CA ASN A 123 2.56 -8.85 22.45
C ASN A 123 4.08 -8.69 22.47
N MET A 124 4.80 -9.80 22.56
CA MET A 124 6.26 -9.85 22.62
C MET A 124 6.89 -10.61 21.42
N ASP A 125 6.10 -10.97 20.42
CA ASP A 125 6.59 -11.64 19.20
C ASP A 125 7.30 -10.67 18.25
N ILE A 126 6.91 -9.41 18.29
CA ILE A 126 7.50 -8.33 17.50
C ILE A 126 7.92 -7.15 18.38
N SER A 127 8.79 -6.30 17.84
CA SER A 127 9.05 -4.98 18.39
C SER A 127 8.41 -3.94 17.47
N ALA A 128 7.32 -3.30 17.90
CA ALA A 128 6.65 -2.26 17.14
C ALA A 128 7.63 -1.15 16.70
N THR A 129 8.53 -0.73 17.57
CA THR A 129 9.56 0.28 17.27
C THR A 129 10.47 -0.18 16.12
N GLN A 130 10.92 -1.43 16.14
CA GLN A 130 11.79 -1.97 15.09
C GLN A 130 11.03 -2.17 13.77
N GLU A 131 9.81 -2.67 13.82
CA GLU A 131 8.96 -2.84 12.63
C GLU A 131 8.66 -1.49 11.97
N ILE A 132 8.33 -0.47 12.76
CA ILE A 132 8.13 0.90 12.26
C ILE A 132 9.40 1.40 11.59
N TRP A 133 10.57 1.30 12.26
CA TRP A 133 11.81 1.76 11.68
C TRP A 133 12.16 1.02 10.39
N ASN A 134 12.03 -0.31 10.37
CA ASN A 134 12.28 -1.14 9.19
C ASN A 134 11.34 -0.79 8.03
N PHE A 135 10.15 -0.28 8.33
CA PHE A 135 9.20 0.17 7.32
C PHE A 135 9.52 1.59 6.84
N VAL A 136 9.52 2.58 7.74
CA VAL A 136 9.62 3.99 7.35
C VAL A 136 10.97 4.38 6.77
N SER A 137 12.06 3.73 7.21
CA SER A 137 13.41 4.02 6.71
C SER A 137 13.62 3.69 5.22
N LYS A 138 12.70 2.96 4.61
CA LYS A 138 12.74 2.63 3.18
C LYS A 138 12.16 3.72 2.29
N TYR A 139 11.50 4.72 2.86
CA TYR A 139 10.75 5.71 2.12
C TYR A 139 11.32 7.12 2.30
N ASN A 140 11.12 7.93 1.28
CA ASN A 140 11.29 9.38 1.32
C ASN A 140 9.98 10.05 0.84
N ASN A 141 9.99 11.34 0.59
CA ASN A 141 8.83 12.08 0.12
C ASN A 141 8.43 11.80 -1.35
N GLN A 142 9.15 10.91 -2.03
CA GLN A 142 8.85 10.48 -3.40
C GLN A 142 8.38 9.03 -3.48
N GLY A 143 8.42 8.29 -2.39
CA GLY A 143 8.07 6.87 -2.33
C GLY A 143 9.20 6.00 -1.79
N LEU A 144 9.30 4.76 -2.24
CA LEU A 144 10.37 3.84 -1.86
C LEU A 144 11.71 4.35 -2.41
N ILE A 145 12.75 4.44 -1.55
CA ILE A 145 14.07 5.01 -1.92
C ILE A 145 14.71 4.26 -3.10
N ASP A 146 14.62 2.92 -3.07
CA ASP A 146 15.16 2.04 -4.11
C ASP A 146 14.07 1.58 -5.10
N CYS A 147 13.01 2.38 -5.27
CA CYS A 147 12.01 2.10 -6.27
C CYS A 147 12.64 2.27 -7.65
N GLU A 148 13.11 1.18 -8.22
CA GLU A 148 13.30 1.11 -9.65
C GLU A 148 11.92 1.15 -10.29
N ILE A 149 11.37 2.36 -10.44
CA ILE A 149 10.36 2.56 -11.45
C ILE A 149 11.07 2.19 -12.74
N VAL A 150 10.79 1.00 -13.24
CA VAL A 150 10.98 0.74 -14.66
C VAL A 150 9.95 1.64 -15.34
N SER A 151 10.16 2.95 -15.21
CA SER A 151 9.55 3.87 -16.15
C SER A 151 10.12 3.44 -17.48
N LEU A 152 9.25 3.07 -18.37
CA LEU A 152 9.56 3.11 -19.80
C LEU A 152 9.68 4.59 -20.18
N ASP A 153 10.34 5.40 -19.32
CA ASP A 153 10.77 6.71 -19.66
C ASP A 153 11.79 6.54 -20.78
N GLU A 154 11.58 7.28 -21.81
CA GLU A 154 12.46 7.44 -22.93
C GLU A 154 13.89 7.68 -22.42
N THR A 155 14.54 6.59 -21.95
CA THR A 155 15.98 6.62 -21.72
C THR A 155 16.57 7.08 -23.03
N THR A 156 17.09 8.31 -23.02
CA THR A 156 17.90 8.96 -24.06
C THR A 156 17.79 8.22 -25.38
N SER A 157 16.70 8.49 -26.10
CA SER A 157 16.45 7.84 -27.39
C SER A 157 17.68 8.06 -28.25
N ASN A 158 18.41 7.00 -28.51
CA ASN A 158 19.41 7.05 -29.58
C ASN A 158 18.66 7.54 -30.83
N PRO A 159 18.94 8.74 -31.34
CA PRO A 159 18.19 9.31 -32.46
C PRO A 159 18.28 8.45 -33.73
N ASN A 160 19.18 7.48 -33.76
CA ASN A 160 19.40 6.56 -34.85
C ASN A 160 18.82 5.16 -34.66
N ARG A 161 18.06 4.92 -33.57
CA ARG A 161 17.45 3.62 -33.35
C ARG A 161 16.41 3.30 -34.42
N LYS A 162 16.41 2.07 -34.90
CA LYS A 162 15.48 1.60 -35.93
C LYS A 162 14.37 0.78 -35.33
N LEU A 163 13.11 1.10 -35.67
CA LEU A 163 11.95 0.31 -35.25
C LEU A 163 12.02 -1.08 -35.92
N ILE A 164 12.01 -2.15 -35.09
CA ILE A 164 11.99 -3.53 -35.54
C ILE A 164 10.55 -4.02 -35.75
N LYS A 165 9.67 -3.83 -34.73
CA LYS A 165 8.29 -4.28 -34.77
C LYS A 165 7.40 -3.52 -33.79
N VAL A 166 6.10 -3.57 -34.03
CA VAL A 166 5.06 -3.10 -33.11
C VAL A 166 4.23 -4.30 -32.67
N ILE A 167 3.96 -4.41 -31.39
CA ILE A 167 3.11 -5.49 -30.83
C ILE A 167 1.99 -4.91 -29.98
N ASP A 168 0.88 -5.65 -29.87
CA ASP A 168 -0.22 -5.34 -28.95
C ASP A 168 0.03 -5.91 -27.54
N LEU A 169 -0.92 -5.70 -26.60
CA LEU A 169 -0.86 -6.23 -25.23
C LEU A 169 -0.77 -7.76 -25.15
N LEU A 170 -1.16 -8.47 -26.22
CA LEU A 170 -1.10 -9.94 -26.30
C LEU A 170 0.17 -10.43 -27.01
N GLY A 171 1.09 -9.52 -27.36
CA GLY A 171 2.35 -9.84 -28.04
C GLY A 171 2.19 -10.08 -29.55
N ARG A 172 1.03 -9.85 -30.14
CA ARG A 172 0.78 -10.03 -31.58
C ARG A 172 1.35 -8.85 -32.36
N THR A 173 2.02 -9.12 -33.48
CA THR A 173 2.56 -8.07 -34.33
C THR A 173 1.44 -7.28 -35.01
N VAL A 174 1.53 -5.96 -34.93
CA VAL A 174 0.61 -5.01 -35.55
C VAL A 174 1.32 -4.38 -36.75
N HIS A 175 0.82 -4.61 -37.97
CA HIS A 175 1.44 -4.11 -39.21
C HIS A 175 0.98 -2.68 -39.57
N GLU A 176 -0.25 -2.31 -39.20
CA GLU A 176 -0.80 -0.97 -39.43
C GLU A 176 -1.53 -0.50 -38.16
N PRO A 177 -1.02 0.51 -37.43
CA PRO A 177 -1.63 1.00 -36.20
C PRO A 177 -2.82 1.93 -36.46
N GLU A 178 -3.82 1.50 -37.24
CA GLU A 178 -5.00 2.34 -37.55
C GLU A 178 -6.11 2.29 -36.50
N THR A 179 -6.02 1.41 -35.50
CA THR A 179 -7.03 1.27 -34.46
C THR A 179 -6.78 2.22 -33.30
N LYS A 180 -7.69 3.19 -33.12
CA LYS A 180 -7.71 4.10 -31.97
C LYS A 180 -8.06 3.37 -30.68
N ASN A 181 -7.55 3.84 -29.54
CA ASN A 181 -7.80 3.34 -28.18
C ASN A 181 -7.16 1.96 -27.88
N GLN A 182 -5.95 1.71 -28.32
CA GLN A 182 -5.20 0.52 -27.92
C GLN A 182 -3.78 0.85 -27.47
N ILE A 183 -3.25 0.04 -26.54
CA ILE A 183 -1.87 0.13 -26.11
C ILE A 183 -1.01 -0.70 -27.05
N LEU A 184 0.04 -0.07 -27.58
CA LEU A 184 1.03 -0.68 -28.46
C LEU A 184 2.44 -0.56 -27.88
N PHE A 185 3.29 -1.56 -28.15
CA PHE A 185 4.70 -1.56 -27.80
C PHE A 185 5.55 -1.53 -29.07
N TYR A 186 6.34 -0.48 -29.21
CA TYR A 186 7.30 -0.28 -30.29
C TYR A 186 8.65 -0.82 -29.83
N ILE A 187 9.18 -1.83 -30.51
CA ILE A 187 10.43 -2.51 -30.19
C ILE A 187 11.50 -2.08 -31.19
N TYR A 188 12.63 -1.60 -30.67
CA TYR A 188 13.74 -1.07 -31.46
C TYR A 188 14.94 -2.01 -31.49
N ASP A 189 15.89 -1.76 -32.41
CA ASP A 189 17.09 -2.56 -32.64
C ASP A 189 18.14 -2.49 -31.52
N ASP A 190 18.06 -1.47 -30.69
CA ASP A 190 18.88 -1.34 -29.47
C ASP A 190 18.30 -2.08 -28.25
N GLY A 191 17.19 -2.82 -28.44
CA GLY A 191 16.47 -3.53 -27.37
C GLY A 191 15.51 -2.65 -26.57
N SER A 192 15.46 -1.35 -26.85
CA SER A 192 14.51 -0.46 -26.18
C SER A 192 13.07 -0.70 -26.63
N VAL A 193 12.13 -0.42 -25.73
CA VAL A 193 10.68 -0.58 -25.96
C VAL A 193 9.98 0.72 -25.61
N LYS A 194 9.13 1.22 -26.51
CA LYS A 194 8.28 2.39 -26.25
C LYS A 194 6.81 1.98 -26.20
N LYS A 195 6.12 2.29 -25.09
CA LYS A 195 4.66 2.14 -24.96
C LYS A 195 3.97 3.36 -25.57
N VAL A 196 3.02 3.12 -26.44
CA VAL A 196 2.23 4.18 -27.11
C VAL A 196 0.74 3.85 -26.92
N PHE A 197 -0.05 4.85 -26.58
CA PHE A 197 -1.50 4.77 -26.61
C PHE A 197 -1.97 5.45 -27.90
N ASN A 198 -2.61 4.67 -28.77
CA ASN A 198 -3.00 5.15 -30.11
C ASN A 198 -4.50 5.46 -30.14
#